data_cafdb8cbc854fcc7d3b2e1ec0e2fc518
#
_entry.id   cafdb8cbc854fcc7d3b2e1ec0e2fc518
#
_cell.length_a   1.000
_cell.length_b   1.000
_cell.length_c   1.000
_cell.angle_alpha   90.00
_cell.angle_beta   90.00
_cell.angle_gamma   90.00
#
_symmetry.space_group_name_H-M   'P 1'
#
loop_
_entity.id
_entity.type
_entity.pdbx_description
1 polymer ?
#
loop_
_entity_poly.entity_id
_entity_poly.type
_entity_poly.pdbx_seq_one_letter_code
_entity_poly.pdbx_strand_id
1 'polypeptide(L)'
;GGGGGGGGPGSEEPCEGGVELSPPPPWYMEGATGLRRGFVLAYAARAGVSLFTRALTCSRQRRWRDEFGWKFFSEERLVYREDAVRLGAFVGGFSGIYHALRALGRPSTAPAGEGAGGVLARRLQGLLGGPAGPGLAGGLAGLVVLSQVPSRRRTLALYVLARALQCYVAARMTAFAAGGPLSWADTVVGRLGRLPGAGIAAWSLATAQIMYSYVMRPEALPRSYWKFIVRSGPIDVRVLAAVRDTVRGRPLDAGALNAWAVERGGRPALGSDRPGCIPCGIMHPQERSCVRHNFQSFRSTFKKSFPLYLALNVVPYVVFNLKKAALRPHLVATKGLFGAVRSSTFLASFVAVYQGVVCTFKQLGGDRGGESKLLYWFAGVAASVTVLLENPARRGELTLYAAPRALDAAQRMLVDRRLLPEVRHGDTVLFCLGAAAVMHYFEKDPANLAPLLRTVVERLVFGSARLQARAAAKARPPGRASLDFRPSDFPGVDSQGALELLAPPAPPPRPPDPSTTP
;
A
#
# COMPACT_ATOMS: atom_id res chain seq x y z
N GLY A 1 -84.19 17.99 38.21
CA GLY A 1 -83.50 16.73 38.22
C GLY A 1 -82.18 16.87 37.46
N GLY A 2 -81.11 16.62 37.93
CA GLY A 2 -80.35 16.00 38.90
C GLY A 2 -79.53 14.92 38.29
N GLY A 3 -78.30 14.87 38.44
CA GLY A 3 -77.55 13.67 38.17
C GLY A 3 -76.13 13.93 37.76
N GLY A 4 -75.23 14.11 38.71
CA GLY A 4 -73.80 14.15 38.53
C GLY A 4 -73.21 12.77 38.35
N GLY A 5 -72.18 12.64 37.56
CA GLY A 5 -71.31 11.46 37.40
C GLY A 5 -69.87 11.88 37.44
N GLY A 6 -69.23 11.65 38.61
CA GLY A 6 -67.81 11.87 38.77
C GLY A 6 -67.01 10.80 38.08
N GLY A 7 -66.10 11.22 37.18
CA GLY A 7 -65.05 10.41 36.65
C GLY A 7 -63.78 10.71 37.43
N GLY A 8 -63.22 9.71 38.11
CA GLY A 8 -61.96 9.75 38.84
C GLY A 8 -60.77 9.83 37.89
N PRO A 9 -59.67 10.42 38.32
CA PRO A 9 -58.46 10.47 37.47
C PRO A 9 -57.80 9.09 37.42
N GLY A 10 -57.69 8.55 36.21
CA GLY A 10 -56.87 7.37 35.93
C GLY A 10 -55.41 7.65 36.26
N SER A 11 -54.87 6.85 37.15
CA SER A 11 -53.44 6.80 37.45
C SER A 11 -52.70 6.34 36.20
N GLU A 12 -52.05 7.28 35.51
CA GLU A 12 -51.01 6.97 34.55
C GLU A 12 -49.83 6.34 35.29
N GLU A 13 -49.68 5.02 35.17
CA GLU A 13 -48.43 4.36 35.53
C GLU A 13 -47.33 4.85 34.62
N PRO A 14 -46.18 5.36 35.14
CA PRO A 14 -45.04 5.69 34.33
C PRO A 14 -44.41 4.38 33.84
N CYS A 15 -44.42 4.19 32.49
CA CYS A 15 -43.60 3.18 31.82
C CYS A 15 -42.13 3.54 31.97
N GLU A 16 -41.54 3.36 33.14
CA GLU A 16 -40.07 3.34 33.33
C GLU A 16 -39.48 2.00 32.93
N GLY A 17 -39.44 1.74 31.65
CA GLY A 17 -38.55 0.76 31.05
C GLY A 17 -37.20 1.42 30.71
N GLY A 18 -36.56 2.03 31.70
CA GLY A 18 -35.17 2.48 31.58
C GLY A 18 -34.29 1.25 31.38
N VAL A 19 -33.79 1.07 30.14
CA VAL A 19 -32.69 0.13 29.87
C VAL A 19 -31.52 0.64 30.70
N GLU A 20 -31.26 0.03 31.86
CA GLU A 20 -30.04 0.24 32.63
C GLU A 20 -28.87 -0.14 31.72
N LEU A 21 -28.25 0.87 31.09
CA LEU A 21 -27.00 0.72 30.37
C LEU A 21 -25.96 0.30 31.41
N SER A 22 -25.59 -0.98 31.38
CA SER A 22 -24.49 -1.50 32.21
C SER A 22 -23.27 -0.58 32.08
N PRO A 23 -22.56 -0.27 33.17
CA PRO A 23 -21.42 0.62 33.14
C PRO A 23 -20.39 0.15 32.15
N PRO A 24 -19.74 1.07 31.42
CA PRO A 24 -18.74 0.71 30.40
C PRO A 24 -17.65 -0.14 31.05
N PRO A 25 -17.15 -1.19 30.35
CA PRO A 25 -16.12 -2.05 30.87
C PRO A 25 -14.85 -1.25 31.22
N PRO A 26 -14.12 -1.65 32.28
CA PRO A 26 -12.90 -0.96 32.70
C PRO A 26 -11.84 -1.00 31.58
N TRP A 27 -10.97 0.00 31.55
CA TRP A 27 -9.97 0.22 30.49
C TRP A 27 -9.09 -1.00 30.21
N TYR A 28 -8.73 -1.78 31.24
CA TYR A 28 -7.90 -2.99 31.07
C TYR A 28 -8.67 -4.12 30.37
N MET A 29 -9.97 -4.23 30.54
CA MET A 29 -10.78 -5.23 29.83
C MET A 29 -10.94 -4.86 28.35
N GLU A 30 -11.12 -3.58 28.04
CA GLU A 30 -11.12 -3.12 26.63
C GLU A 30 -9.76 -3.37 25.97
N GLY A 31 -8.68 -3.08 26.69
CA GLY A 31 -7.31 -3.36 26.25
C GLY A 31 -7.06 -4.84 25.99
N ALA A 32 -7.43 -5.70 26.95
CA ALA A 32 -7.29 -7.16 26.81
C ALA A 32 -8.11 -7.73 25.66
N THR A 33 -9.33 -7.23 25.46
CA THR A 33 -10.19 -7.63 24.33
C THR A 33 -9.59 -7.21 22.99
N GLY A 34 -9.08 -5.98 22.89
CA GLY A 34 -8.37 -5.47 21.72
C GLY A 34 -7.13 -6.30 21.39
N LEU A 35 -6.31 -6.59 22.41
CA LEU A 35 -5.10 -7.40 22.29
C LEU A 35 -5.42 -8.81 21.77
N ARG A 36 -6.32 -9.53 22.44
CA ARG A 36 -6.70 -10.89 22.06
C ARG A 36 -7.20 -10.95 20.62
N ARG A 37 -8.09 -10.04 20.26
CA ARG A 37 -8.69 -10.01 18.93
C ARG A 37 -7.67 -9.66 17.85
N GLY A 38 -6.89 -8.60 18.04
CA GLY A 38 -5.85 -8.20 17.10
C GLY A 38 -4.81 -9.28 16.90
N PHE A 39 -4.39 -9.94 17.99
CA PHE A 39 -3.47 -11.07 17.95
C PHE A 39 -4.02 -12.23 17.10
N VAL A 40 -5.21 -12.71 17.41
CA VAL A 40 -5.82 -13.86 16.72
C VAL A 40 -6.00 -13.58 15.23
N LEU A 41 -6.51 -12.39 14.87
CA LEU A 41 -6.74 -12.02 13.47
C LEU A 41 -5.43 -11.93 12.69
N ALA A 42 -4.41 -11.27 13.22
CA ALA A 42 -3.13 -11.11 12.54
C ALA A 42 -2.36 -12.43 12.45
N TYR A 43 -2.40 -13.23 13.51
CA TYR A 43 -1.83 -14.56 13.53
C TYR A 43 -2.50 -15.48 12.49
N ALA A 44 -3.83 -15.54 12.49
CA ALA A 44 -4.59 -16.38 11.56
C ALA A 44 -4.37 -15.94 10.10
N ALA A 45 -4.33 -14.64 9.83
CA ALA A 45 -4.04 -14.13 8.49
C ALA A 45 -2.64 -14.54 8.02
N ARG A 46 -1.62 -14.46 8.88
CA ARG A 46 -0.24 -14.84 8.54
C ARG A 46 -0.07 -16.34 8.39
N ALA A 47 -0.68 -17.11 9.28
CA ALA A 47 -0.69 -18.57 9.20
C ALA A 47 -1.42 -19.04 7.93
N GLY A 48 -2.56 -18.46 7.61
CA GLY A 48 -3.33 -18.75 6.40
C GLY A 48 -2.54 -18.49 5.11
N VAL A 49 -1.83 -17.36 5.02
CA VAL A 49 -0.94 -17.08 3.88
C VAL A 49 0.18 -18.10 3.77
N SER A 50 0.75 -18.54 4.91
CA SER A 50 1.82 -19.55 4.93
C SER A 50 1.31 -20.92 4.49
N LEU A 51 0.13 -21.33 4.95
CA LEU A 51 -0.54 -22.56 4.51
C LEU A 51 -0.85 -22.55 3.01
N PHE A 52 -1.41 -21.44 2.53
CA PHE A 52 -1.75 -21.29 1.12
C PHE A 52 -0.52 -21.34 0.22
N THR A 53 0.56 -20.64 0.58
CA THR A 53 1.80 -20.65 -0.20
C THR A 53 2.45 -22.03 -0.21
N ARG A 54 2.37 -22.78 0.90
CA ARG A 54 2.85 -24.16 0.98
C ARG A 54 2.00 -25.09 0.13
N ALA A 55 0.67 -25.00 0.22
CA ALA A 55 -0.25 -25.77 -0.62
C ALA A 55 0.02 -25.56 -2.12
N LEU A 56 0.25 -24.30 -2.55
CA LEU A 56 0.64 -24.00 -3.92
C LEU A 56 1.99 -24.63 -4.30
N THR A 57 2.96 -24.62 -3.39
CA THR A 57 4.29 -25.20 -3.63
C THR A 57 4.21 -26.73 -3.75
N CYS A 58 3.48 -27.39 -2.86
CA CYS A 58 3.24 -28.84 -2.89
C CYS A 58 2.48 -29.25 -4.16
N SER A 59 1.47 -28.47 -4.57
CA SER A 59 0.74 -28.69 -5.82
C SER A 59 1.67 -28.60 -7.04
N ARG A 60 2.53 -27.59 -7.07
CA ARG A 60 3.47 -27.36 -8.18
C ARG A 60 4.56 -28.44 -8.29
N GLN A 61 4.99 -29.01 -7.14
CA GLN A 61 6.04 -30.03 -7.06
C GLN A 61 5.49 -31.45 -7.07
N ARG A 62 4.17 -31.66 -7.17
CA ARG A 62 3.47 -32.97 -7.07
C ARG A 62 3.82 -33.76 -5.81
N ARG A 63 4.25 -33.12 -4.73
CA ARG A 63 4.67 -33.72 -3.46
C ARG A 63 3.54 -33.93 -2.46
N TRP A 64 2.29 -33.98 -2.89
CA TRP A 64 1.15 -34.14 -1.99
C TRP A 64 1.20 -35.47 -1.20
N ARG A 65 1.69 -36.54 -1.80
CA ARG A 65 1.76 -37.85 -1.15
C ARG A 65 2.75 -37.90 0.01
N ASP A 66 3.88 -37.18 -0.09
CA ASP A 66 4.97 -37.22 0.89
C ASP A 66 4.77 -36.24 2.05
N GLU A 67 4.00 -35.17 1.81
CA GLU A 67 3.83 -34.06 2.76
C GLU A 67 2.41 -33.99 3.36
N PHE A 68 1.42 -34.78 2.87
CA PHE A 68 0.05 -34.78 3.36
C PHE A 68 -0.06 -35.60 4.65
N GLY A 69 -0.34 -34.91 5.77
CA GLY A 69 -0.52 -35.52 7.08
C GLY A 69 -0.28 -34.50 8.19
N TRP A 70 -0.15 -34.99 9.42
CA TRP A 70 0.16 -34.18 10.59
C TRP A 70 1.42 -33.31 10.38
N LYS A 71 2.42 -33.79 9.62
CA LYS A 71 3.62 -33.05 9.23
C LYS A 71 3.32 -31.79 8.40
N PHE A 72 2.24 -31.77 7.63
CA PHE A 72 1.83 -30.58 6.87
C PHE A 72 1.40 -29.44 7.80
N PHE A 73 0.78 -29.76 8.94
CA PHE A 73 0.29 -28.81 9.93
C PHE A 73 1.23 -28.62 11.13
N SER A 74 2.06 -29.65 11.47
CA SER A 74 2.85 -29.70 12.70
C SER A 74 4.28 -29.24 12.57
N GLU A 75 4.77 -28.93 11.37
CA GLU A 75 6.11 -28.36 11.27
C GLU A 75 6.16 -27.03 12.04
N GLU A 76 7.15 -26.90 12.95
CA GLU A 76 7.50 -25.70 13.71
C GLU A 76 7.52 -24.41 12.84
N ARG A 77 7.67 -24.59 11.54
CA ARG A 77 7.69 -23.53 10.53
C ARG A 77 6.33 -22.94 10.17
N LEU A 78 5.21 -23.57 10.52
CA LEU A 78 3.87 -23.12 10.09
C LEU A 78 3.08 -22.45 11.21
N VAL A 79 2.96 -23.09 12.37
CA VAL A 79 2.10 -22.64 13.47
C VAL A 79 2.89 -21.81 14.48
N TYR A 80 4.10 -22.27 14.86
CA TYR A 80 4.97 -21.58 15.82
C TYR A 80 6.00 -20.66 15.16
N ARG A 81 5.77 -20.28 13.91
CA ARG A 81 6.71 -19.39 13.25
C ARG A 81 6.78 -18.07 14.01
N GLU A 82 7.95 -17.75 14.52
CA GLU A 82 8.28 -16.50 15.21
C GLU A 82 7.69 -15.26 14.51
N ASP A 83 7.63 -15.28 13.18
CA ASP A 83 7.04 -14.25 12.34
C ASP A 83 5.52 -14.07 12.53
N ALA A 84 4.75 -15.15 12.72
CA ALA A 84 3.30 -15.09 12.90
C ALA A 84 2.96 -14.61 14.32
N VAL A 85 3.68 -15.12 15.32
CA VAL A 85 3.54 -14.70 16.71
C VAL A 85 3.94 -13.25 16.88
N ARG A 86 5.07 -12.81 16.30
CA ARG A 86 5.52 -11.41 16.33
C ARG A 86 4.51 -10.47 15.65
N LEU A 87 3.93 -10.88 14.51
CA LEU A 87 2.89 -10.08 13.86
C LEU A 87 1.63 -10.01 14.70
N GLY A 88 1.21 -11.14 15.30
CA GLY A 88 0.08 -11.18 16.22
C GLY A 88 0.30 -10.28 17.45
N ALA A 89 1.48 -10.37 18.07
CA ALA A 89 1.86 -9.53 19.21
C ALA A 89 1.89 -8.04 18.84
N PHE A 90 2.40 -7.71 17.66
CA PHE A 90 2.41 -6.34 17.16
C PHE A 90 1.01 -5.78 16.96
N VAL A 91 0.16 -6.46 16.20
CA VAL A 91 -1.21 -5.97 15.90
C VAL A 91 -2.08 -6.02 17.13
N GLY A 92 -1.99 -7.10 17.92
CA GLY A 92 -2.72 -7.24 19.17
C GLY A 92 -2.30 -6.20 20.21
N GLY A 93 -0.98 -6.01 20.40
CA GLY A 93 -0.43 -5.00 21.30
C GLY A 93 -0.86 -3.59 20.90
N PHE A 94 -0.77 -3.24 19.60
CA PHE A 94 -1.25 -1.96 19.10
C PHE A 94 -2.73 -1.76 19.40
N SER A 95 -3.57 -2.74 19.06
CA SER A 95 -5.02 -2.66 19.32
C SER A 95 -5.33 -2.58 20.82
N GLY A 96 -4.66 -3.40 21.65
CA GLY A 96 -4.87 -3.41 23.10
C GLY A 96 -4.49 -2.09 23.75
N ILE A 97 -3.30 -1.56 23.48
CA ILE A 97 -2.84 -0.28 24.03
C ILE A 97 -3.73 0.86 23.54
N TYR A 98 -4.09 0.88 22.25
CA TYR A 98 -4.95 1.91 21.69
C TYR A 98 -6.31 1.94 22.43
N HIS A 99 -6.98 0.80 22.57
CA HIS A 99 -8.27 0.74 23.27
C HIS A 99 -8.17 1.09 24.75
N ALA A 100 -7.14 0.63 25.45
CA ALA A 100 -6.90 0.98 26.84
C ALA A 100 -6.73 2.50 27.02
N LEU A 101 -5.89 3.14 26.18
CA LEU A 101 -5.68 4.60 26.24
C LEU A 101 -6.96 5.38 25.88
N ARG A 102 -7.74 4.91 24.91
CA ARG A 102 -9.01 5.56 24.56
C ARG A 102 -10.07 5.39 25.66
N ALA A 103 -10.09 4.26 26.35
CA ALA A 103 -10.96 4.04 27.51
C ALA A 103 -10.56 4.92 28.71
N LEU A 104 -9.26 5.08 28.97
CA LEU A 104 -8.76 6.01 30.00
C LEU A 104 -9.12 7.48 29.71
N GLY A 105 -9.27 7.87 28.45
CA GLY A 105 -9.70 9.21 28.05
C GLY A 105 -11.20 9.49 28.24
N ARG A 106 -12.02 8.50 28.58
CA ARG A 106 -13.45 8.72 28.83
C ARG A 106 -13.66 9.40 30.19
N PRO A 107 -14.65 10.31 30.32
CA PRO A 107 -14.98 10.90 31.62
C PRO A 107 -15.35 9.79 32.59
N SER A 108 -14.68 9.77 33.74
CA SER A 108 -14.99 8.86 34.83
C SER A 108 -16.08 9.49 35.73
N THR A 109 -17.09 8.71 36.09
CA THR A 109 -18.10 9.12 37.05
C THR A 109 -17.59 9.01 38.50
N ALA A 110 -16.43 8.37 38.73
CA ALA A 110 -15.84 8.25 40.05
C ALA A 110 -15.11 9.54 40.46
N PRO A 111 -15.28 10.03 41.70
CA PRO A 111 -14.54 11.20 42.18
C PRO A 111 -13.05 10.90 42.18
N ALA A 112 -12.28 11.67 41.40
CA ALA A 112 -10.83 11.57 41.42
C ALA A 112 -10.32 12.15 42.75
N GLY A 113 -9.53 11.36 43.49
CA GLY A 113 -8.93 11.81 44.75
C GLY A 113 -8.15 13.12 44.60
N GLU A 114 -8.10 13.93 45.65
CA GLU A 114 -7.47 15.28 45.65
C GLU A 114 -5.92 15.27 45.64
N GLY A 115 -5.28 14.11 45.70
CA GLY A 115 -3.83 13.99 45.69
C GLY A 115 -3.17 14.23 44.31
N ALA A 116 -1.85 14.35 44.28
CA ALA A 116 -1.04 14.54 43.06
C ALA A 116 -1.35 13.51 41.96
N GLY A 117 -1.69 12.26 42.34
CA GLY A 117 -2.12 11.21 41.42
C GLY A 117 -3.47 11.52 40.74
N GLY A 118 -4.40 12.15 41.43
CA GLY A 118 -5.68 12.56 40.89
C GLY A 118 -5.57 13.73 39.91
N VAL A 119 -4.64 14.66 40.11
CA VAL A 119 -4.35 15.76 39.20
C VAL A 119 -3.73 15.22 37.90
N LEU A 120 -2.77 14.30 38.00
CA LEU A 120 -2.15 13.68 36.84
C LEU A 120 -3.18 12.86 36.04
N ALA A 121 -4.02 12.08 36.72
CA ALA A 121 -5.08 11.30 36.07
C ALA A 121 -6.06 12.20 35.32
N ARG A 122 -6.51 13.32 35.91
CA ARG A 122 -7.37 14.31 35.22
C ARG A 122 -6.70 14.93 34.00
N ARG A 123 -5.41 15.30 34.08
CA ARG A 123 -4.67 15.83 32.93
C ARG A 123 -4.54 14.81 31.80
N LEU A 124 -4.18 13.56 32.11
CA LEU A 124 -4.10 12.48 31.12
C LEU A 124 -5.48 12.19 30.50
N GLN A 125 -6.55 12.17 31.31
CA GLN A 125 -7.91 12.01 30.83
C GLN A 125 -8.32 13.15 29.88
N GLY A 126 -8.00 14.40 30.22
CA GLY A 126 -8.26 15.55 29.34
C GLY A 126 -7.50 15.48 28.01
N LEU A 127 -6.23 15.06 28.04
CA LEU A 127 -5.41 14.88 26.84
C LEU A 127 -5.92 13.74 25.94
N LEU A 128 -6.22 12.57 26.53
CA LEU A 128 -6.67 11.39 25.78
C LEU A 128 -8.15 11.48 25.35
N GLY A 129 -8.98 12.22 26.08
CA GLY A 129 -10.40 12.50 25.75
C GLY A 129 -10.56 13.65 24.74
N GLY A 130 -9.57 14.54 24.67
CA GLY A 130 -9.57 15.72 23.81
C GLY A 130 -9.47 15.43 22.30
N PRO A 131 -9.50 16.47 21.47
CA PRO A 131 -9.48 16.33 20.00
C PRO A 131 -8.20 15.67 19.46
N ALA A 132 -7.07 15.77 20.18
CA ALA A 132 -5.81 15.11 19.84
C ALA A 132 -5.71 13.67 20.37
N GLY A 133 -6.65 13.25 21.24
CA GLY A 133 -6.62 11.96 21.94
C GLY A 133 -6.44 10.74 21.02
N PRO A 134 -7.18 10.61 19.91
CA PRO A 134 -6.98 9.50 18.98
C PRO A 134 -5.56 9.43 18.41
N GLY A 135 -4.99 10.59 18.09
CA GLY A 135 -3.62 10.68 17.61
C GLY A 135 -2.61 10.29 18.69
N LEU A 136 -2.75 10.83 19.90
CA LEU A 136 -1.86 10.50 21.02
C LEU A 136 -1.92 9.01 21.36
N ALA A 137 -3.12 8.44 21.45
CA ALA A 137 -3.30 7.01 21.69
C ALA A 137 -2.68 6.15 20.58
N GLY A 138 -2.85 6.55 19.31
CA GLY A 138 -2.26 5.89 18.14
C GLY A 138 -0.72 5.96 18.14
N GLY A 139 -0.16 7.11 18.47
CA GLY A 139 1.29 7.30 18.58
C GLY A 139 1.92 6.45 19.69
N LEU A 140 1.33 6.47 20.89
CA LEU A 140 1.79 5.65 22.01
C LEU A 140 1.65 4.15 21.74
N ALA A 141 0.51 3.72 21.18
CA ALA A 141 0.33 2.34 20.76
C ALA A 141 1.34 1.93 19.68
N GLY A 142 1.82 2.90 18.89
CA GLY A 142 2.85 2.71 17.87
C GLY A 142 4.18 2.17 18.41
N LEU A 143 4.50 2.39 19.69
CA LEU A 143 5.72 1.87 20.33
C LEU A 143 5.82 0.34 20.26
N VAL A 144 4.69 -0.36 20.11
CA VAL A 144 4.66 -1.82 19.93
C VAL A 144 5.44 -2.27 18.66
N VAL A 145 5.73 -1.36 17.73
CA VAL A 145 6.59 -1.67 16.57
C VAL A 145 7.98 -2.17 16.99
N LEU A 146 8.42 -1.87 18.20
CA LEU A 146 9.67 -2.38 18.78
C LEU A 146 9.68 -3.93 18.90
N SER A 147 8.52 -4.59 18.94
CA SER A 147 8.41 -6.05 18.90
C SER A 147 8.85 -6.65 17.55
N GLN A 148 8.94 -5.84 16.51
CA GLN A 148 9.33 -6.28 15.17
C GLN A 148 10.83 -6.21 14.94
N VAL A 149 11.35 -7.06 14.05
CA VAL A 149 12.77 -7.00 13.65
C VAL A 149 13.08 -5.68 12.94
N PRO A 150 14.31 -5.13 13.07
CA PRO A 150 14.66 -3.79 12.57
C PRO A 150 14.33 -3.56 11.09
N SER A 151 14.55 -4.56 10.23
CA SER A 151 14.25 -4.45 8.80
C SER A 151 12.75 -4.31 8.52
N ARG A 152 11.88 -4.92 9.34
CA ARG A 152 10.43 -4.78 9.23
C ARG A 152 9.94 -3.46 9.85
N ARG A 153 10.52 -3.02 10.97
CA ARG A 153 10.17 -1.72 11.58
C ARG A 153 10.27 -0.60 10.56
N ARG A 154 11.41 -0.52 9.86
CA ARG A 154 11.63 0.49 8.82
C ARG A 154 10.59 0.40 7.68
N THR A 155 10.29 -0.81 7.20
CA THR A 155 9.28 -1.01 6.16
C THR A 155 7.88 -0.59 6.61
N LEU A 156 7.50 -0.95 7.84
CA LEU A 156 6.21 -0.57 8.43
C LEU A 156 6.13 0.95 8.65
N ALA A 157 7.20 1.56 9.16
CA ALA A 157 7.28 3.00 9.38
C ALA A 157 7.07 3.78 8.08
N LEU A 158 7.77 3.40 7.01
CA LEU A 158 7.62 4.03 5.70
C LEU A 158 6.22 3.84 5.10
N TYR A 159 5.63 2.65 5.28
CA TYR A 159 4.28 2.40 4.80
C TYR A 159 3.24 3.24 5.54
N VAL A 160 3.30 3.25 6.88
CA VAL A 160 2.35 4.01 7.70
C VAL A 160 2.53 5.52 7.50
N LEU A 161 3.77 6.00 7.38
CA LEU A 161 4.08 7.39 7.06
C LEU A 161 3.49 7.79 5.68
N ALA A 162 3.65 6.95 4.65
CA ALA A 162 3.07 7.22 3.34
C ALA A 162 1.54 7.34 3.41
N ARG A 163 0.89 6.47 4.20
CA ARG A 163 -0.56 6.53 4.42
C ARG A 163 -0.98 7.77 5.24
N ALA A 164 -0.21 8.15 6.23
CA ALA A 164 -0.43 9.38 6.98
C ALA A 164 -0.32 10.63 6.08
N LEU A 165 0.70 10.68 5.22
CA LEU A 165 0.86 11.75 4.23
C LEU A 165 -0.29 11.77 3.22
N GLN A 166 -0.75 10.60 2.77
CA GLN A 166 -1.93 10.51 1.90
C GLN A 166 -3.17 11.11 2.56
N CYS A 167 -3.44 10.74 3.83
CA CYS A 167 -4.58 11.29 4.59
C CYS A 167 -4.43 12.81 4.75
N TYR A 168 -3.23 13.28 5.08
CA TYR A 168 -2.95 14.71 5.22
C TYR A 168 -3.21 15.47 3.92
N VAL A 169 -2.66 14.99 2.79
CA VAL A 169 -2.85 15.62 1.47
C VAL A 169 -4.32 15.60 1.09
N ALA A 170 -5.03 14.49 1.28
CA ALA A 170 -6.47 14.40 0.99
C ALA A 170 -7.26 15.42 1.80
N ALA A 171 -6.99 15.53 3.12
CA ALA A 171 -7.66 16.50 3.99
C ALA A 171 -7.39 17.95 3.55
N ARG A 172 -6.12 18.29 3.17
CA ARG A 172 -5.78 19.63 2.67
C ARG A 172 -6.44 19.94 1.33
N MET A 173 -6.50 18.97 0.43
CA MET A 173 -7.19 19.14 -0.85
C MET A 173 -8.69 19.31 -0.68
N THR A 174 -9.31 18.59 0.25
CA THR A 174 -10.73 18.74 0.59
C THR A 174 -11.01 20.14 1.17
N ALA A 175 -10.19 20.60 2.12
CA ALA A 175 -10.29 21.95 2.68
C ALA A 175 -10.13 23.04 1.61
N PHE A 176 -9.15 22.89 0.71
CA PHE A 176 -8.93 23.81 -0.40
C PHE A 176 -10.11 23.83 -1.40
N ALA A 177 -10.76 22.68 -1.64
CA ALA A 177 -11.93 22.61 -2.50
C ALA A 177 -13.18 23.24 -1.89
N ALA A 178 -13.29 23.20 -0.56
CA ALA A 178 -14.42 23.78 0.18
C ALA A 178 -14.42 25.33 0.23
N GLY A 179 -13.28 25.99 -0.08
CA GLY A 179 -13.20 27.45 -0.23
C GLY A 179 -13.33 28.26 1.08
N GLY A 180 -13.16 27.61 2.25
CA GLY A 180 -13.19 28.29 3.56
C GLY A 180 -11.86 29.01 3.88
N PRO A 181 -11.68 29.50 5.14
CA PRO A 181 -10.43 30.09 5.58
C PRO A 181 -9.29 29.05 5.47
N LEU A 182 -8.35 29.32 4.56
CA LEU A 182 -7.28 28.37 4.20
C LEU A 182 -6.00 28.70 4.97
N SER A 183 -5.40 27.67 5.53
CA SER A 183 -4.01 27.75 6.00
C SER A 183 -3.05 27.83 4.81
N TRP A 184 -1.82 28.29 5.05
CA TRP A 184 -0.76 28.26 4.03
C TRP A 184 -0.56 26.84 3.46
N ALA A 185 -0.66 25.82 4.32
CA ALA A 185 -0.52 24.41 3.92
C ALA A 185 -1.66 23.97 2.98
N ASP A 186 -2.91 24.39 3.23
CA ASP A 186 -4.04 24.09 2.35
C ASP A 186 -3.83 24.70 0.96
N THR A 187 -3.35 25.95 0.94
CA THR A 187 -3.07 26.66 -0.32
C THR A 187 -1.95 25.99 -1.11
N VAL A 188 -0.82 25.68 -0.46
CA VAL A 188 0.33 25.06 -1.13
C VAL A 188 -0.02 23.65 -1.63
N VAL A 189 -0.53 22.79 -0.75
CA VAL A 189 -0.89 21.41 -1.10
C VAL A 189 -2.03 21.37 -2.12
N GLY A 190 -3.03 22.24 -1.96
CA GLY A 190 -4.15 22.33 -2.89
C GLY A 190 -3.72 22.80 -4.29
N ARG A 191 -2.85 23.80 -4.39
CA ARG A 191 -2.29 24.26 -5.68
C ARG A 191 -1.42 23.20 -6.33
N LEU A 192 -0.48 22.62 -5.58
CA LEU A 192 0.40 21.56 -6.09
C LEU A 192 -0.40 20.32 -6.54
N GLY A 193 -1.42 19.92 -5.75
CA GLY A 193 -2.26 18.76 -6.07
C GLY A 193 -3.14 18.96 -7.31
N ARG A 194 -3.47 20.22 -7.65
CA ARG A 194 -4.22 20.58 -8.86
C ARG A 194 -3.36 20.74 -10.10
N LEU A 195 -2.03 20.78 -9.98
CA LEU A 195 -1.16 20.87 -11.15
C LEU A 195 -1.34 19.61 -12.02
N PRO A 196 -1.63 19.79 -13.32
CA PRO A 196 -1.74 18.67 -14.23
C PRO A 196 -0.40 17.92 -14.26
N GLY A 197 -0.45 16.61 -14.05
CA GLY A 197 0.76 15.78 -14.05
C GLY A 197 1.55 15.71 -12.73
N ALA A 198 1.16 16.39 -11.64
CA ALA A 198 1.86 16.33 -10.35
C ALA A 198 2.08 14.90 -9.84
N GLY A 199 1.08 14.02 -9.99
CA GLY A 199 1.19 12.61 -9.64
C GLY A 199 2.20 11.85 -10.51
N ILE A 200 2.28 12.19 -11.81
CA ILE A 200 3.25 11.60 -12.75
C ILE A 200 4.66 12.11 -12.41
N ALA A 201 4.82 13.39 -12.10
CA ALA A 201 6.11 13.95 -11.68
C ALA A 201 6.62 13.30 -10.40
N ALA A 202 5.77 13.13 -9.39
CA ALA A 202 6.13 12.42 -8.16
C ALA A 202 6.52 10.96 -8.42
N TRP A 203 5.79 10.26 -9.30
CA TRP A 203 6.14 8.93 -9.76
C TRP A 203 7.50 8.90 -10.46
N SER A 204 7.74 9.85 -11.38
CA SER A 204 9.00 9.95 -12.14
C SER A 204 10.19 10.15 -11.23
N LEU A 205 10.10 11.07 -10.27
CA LEU A 205 11.17 11.31 -9.29
C LEU A 205 11.44 10.06 -8.43
N ALA A 206 10.37 9.41 -7.97
CA ALA A 206 10.51 8.20 -7.15
C ALA A 206 11.16 7.06 -7.93
N THR A 207 10.72 6.80 -9.15
CA THR A 207 11.28 5.73 -9.98
C THR A 207 12.69 6.03 -10.46
N ALA A 208 12.99 7.27 -10.82
CA ALA A 208 14.35 7.70 -11.15
C ALA A 208 15.33 7.42 -10.01
N GLN A 209 14.96 7.80 -8.78
CA GLN A 209 15.76 7.56 -7.60
C GLN A 209 15.93 6.06 -7.30
N ILE A 210 14.88 5.27 -7.45
CA ILE A 210 14.94 3.81 -7.28
C ILE A 210 15.86 3.18 -8.33
N MET A 211 15.72 3.56 -9.61
CA MET A 211 16.52 2.99 -10.69
C MET A 211 17.99 3.39 -10.61
N TYR A 212 18.26 4.63 -10.18
CA TYR A 212 19.61 5.04 -9.82
C TYR A 212 20.18 4.17 -8.69
N SER A 213 19.41 3.97 -7.63
CA SER A 213 19.83 3.14 -6.48
C SER A 213 20.03 1.68 -6.89
N TYR A 214 19.16 1.15 -7.73
CA TYR A 214 19.25 -0.22 -8.24
C TYR A 214 20.61 -0.51 -8.89
N VAL A 215 21.11 0.41 -9.70
CA VAL A 215 22.38 0.23 -10.40
C VAL A 215 23.57 0.69 -9.55
N MET A 216 23.54 1.90 -8.99
CA MET A 216 24.68 2.56 -8.34
C MET A 216 24.85 2.27 -6.86
N ARG A 217 23.73 2.07 -6.12
CA ARG A 217 23.71 1.95 -4.66
C ARG A 217 22.73 0.87 -4.19
N PRO A 218 22.93 -0.41 -4.59
CA PRO A 218 22.02 -1.51 -4.26
C PRO A 218 21.83 -1.70 -2.75
N GLU A 219 22.83 -1.34 -1.93
CA GLU A 219 22.80 -1.36 -0.47
C GLU A 219 21.79 -0.37 0.13
N ALA A 220 21.43 0.69 -0.59
CA ALA A 220 20.43 1.65 -0.14
C ALA A 220 18.99 1.12 -0.27
N LEU A 221 18.77 0.10 -1.11
CA LEU A 221 17.46 -0.53 -1.27
C LEU A 221 17.28 -1.73 -0.32
N PRO A 222 16.04 -2.02 0.13
CA PRO A 222 15.75 -3.27 0.83
C PRO A 222 16.13 -4.49 -0.03
N ARG A 223 16.84 -5.46 0.55
CA ARG A 223 17.36 -6.64 -0.18
C ARG A 223 16.29 -7.40 -0.97
N SER A 224 15.08 -7.54 -0.42
CA SER A 224 13.96 -8.20 -1.08
C SER A 224 13.48 -7.42 -2.31
N TYR A 225 13.43 -6.09 -2.20
CA TYR A 225 13.00 -5.21 -3.28
C TYR A 225 14.04 -5.15 -4.41
N TRP A 226 15.32 -5.04 -4.08
CA TRP A 226 16.41 -5.12 -5.05
C TRP A 226 16.41 -6.46 -5.80
N LYS A 227 16.28 -7.59 -5.09
CA LYS A 227 16.15 -8.92 -5.72
C LYS A 227 14.94 -9.01 -6.66
N PHE A 228 13.82 -8.37 -6.30
CA PHE A 228 12.66 -8.31 -7.18
C PHE A 228 12.97 -7.56 -8.48
N ILE A 229 13.63 -6.40 -8.41
CA ILE A 229 14.02 -5.63 -9.60
C ILE A 229 14.99 -6.43 -10.48
N VAL A 230 16.03 -7.03 -9.90
CA VAL A 230 16.98 -7.91 -10.61
C VAL A 230 16.26 -9.05 -11.33
N ARG A 231 15.33 -9.73 -10.64
CA ARG A 231 14.59 -10.86 -11.23
C ARG A 231 13.65 -10.43 -12.36
N SER A 232 13.13 -9.23 -12.28
CA SER A 232 12.24 -8.66 -13.31
C SER A 232 13.01 -8.14 -14.51
N GLY A 233 14.24 -7.64 -14.28
CA GLY A 233 15.11 -7.11 -15.33
C GLY A 233 15.86 -8.21 -16.12
N PRO A 234 16.43 -7.83 -17.28
CA PRO A 234 17.19 -8.76 -18.11
C PRO A 234 18.70 -8.81 -17.78
N ILE A 235 19.21 -7.86 -16.99
CA ILE A 235 20.66 -7.66 -16.78
C ILE A 235 21.17 -8.51 -15.61
N ASP A 236 22.30 -9.18 -15.85
CA ASP A 236 22.95 -9.99 -14.82
C ASP A 236 23.60 -9.12 -13.73
N VAL A 237 23.64 -9.64 -12.51
CA VAL A 237 24.23 -8.96 -11.34
C VAL A 237 25.72 -8.65 -11.54
N ARG A 238 26.46 -9.52 -12.25
CA ARG A 238 27.88 -9.31 -12.57
C ARG A 238 28.08 -8.06 -13.45
N VAL A 239 27.22 -7.89 -14.45
CA VAL A 239 27.23 -6.72 -15.32
C VAL A 239 26.89 -5.44 -14.55
N LEU A 240 25.91 -5.51 -13.65
CA LEU A 240 25.59 -4.37 -12.77
C LEU A 240 26.77 -4.02 -11.83
N ALA A 241 27.52 -5.00 -11.37
CA ALA A 241 28.74 -4.76 -10.60
C ALA A 241 29.81 -4.07 -11.46
N ALA A 242 30.08 -4.60 -12.66
CA ALA A 242 31.03 -4.01 -13.61
C ALA A 242 30.69 -2.56 -13.96
N VAL A 243 29.42 -2.25 -14.23
CA VAL A 243 28.96 -0.86 -14.44
C VAL A 243 29.28 0.04 -13.25
N ARG A 244 29.04 -0.42 -12.04
CA ARG A 244 29.36 0.37 -10.82
C ARG A 244 30.85 0.61 -10.64
N ASP A 245 31.66 -0.42 -10.90
CA ASP A 245 33.11 -0.32 -10.75
C ASP A 245 33.69 0.59 -11.83
N THR A 246 33.23 0.50 -13.08
CA THR A 246 33.59 1.45 -14.15
C THR A 246 33.28 2.89 -13.76
N VAL A 247 32.05 3.17 -13.28
CA VAL A 247 31.65 4.53 -12.85
C VAL A 247 32.48 5.04 -11.67
N ARG A 248 32.99 4.14 -10.83
CA ARG A 248 33.85 4.47 -9.68
C ARG A 248 35.33 4.50 -10.00
N GLY A 249 35.73 4.25 -11.27
CA GLY A 249 37.12 4.18 -11.71
C GLY A 249 37.90 2.99 -11.13
N ARG A 250 37.20 1.95 -10.66
CA ARG A 250 37.81 0.74 -10.14
C ARG A 250 38.21 -0.19 -11.28
N PRO A 251 39.32 -0.94 -11.14
CA PRO A 251 39.70 -1.93 -12.14
C PRO A 251 38.69 -3.06 -12.19
N LEU A 252 38.43 -3.57 -13.38
CA LEU A 252 37.57 -4.72 -13.64
C LEU A 252 38.45 -5.93 -14.00
N ASP A 253 37.90 -7.11 -13.75
CA ASP A 253 38.41 -8.34 -14.38
C ASP A 253 37.79 -8.47 -15.78
N ALA A 254 38.42 -7.82 -16.77
CA ALA A 254 37.95 -7.85 -18.16
C ALA A 254 38.01 -9.26 -18.76
N GLY A 255 38.98 -10.10 -18.32
CA GLY A 255 39.12 -11.49 -18.76
C GLY A 255 37.91 -12.32 -18.33
N ALA A 256 37.56 -12.27 -17.05
CA ALA A 256 36.40 -13.02 -16.52
C ALA A 256 35.06 -12.54 -17.11
N LEU A 257 34.91 -11.22 -17.36
CA LEU A 257 33.69 -10.68 -17.98
C LEU A 257 33.57 -11.09 -19.46
N ASN A 258 34.67 -11.08 -20.21
CA ASN A 258 34.71 -11.54 -21.59
C ASN A 258 34.42 -13.06 -21.66
N ALA A 259 35.05 -13.88 -20.81
CA ALA A 259 34.79 -15.31 -20.74
C ALA A 259 33.29 -15.59 -20.44
N TRP A 260 32.73 -14.86 -19.46
CA TRP A 260 31.29 -14.95 -19.12
C TRP A 260 30.40 -14.56 -20.32
N ALA A 261 30.77 -13.55 -21.10
CA ALA A 261 30.01 -13.13 -22.28
C ALA A 261 30.07 -14.20 -23.38
N VAL A 262 31.26 -14.80 -23.62
CA VAL A 262 31.47 -15.88 -24.61
C VAL A 262 30.67 -17.13 -24.25
N GLU A 263 30.64 -17.55 -22.97
CA GLU A 263 29.81 -18.67 -22.50
C GLU A 263 28.34 -18.49 -22.86
N ARG A 264 27.88 -17.26 -23.00
CA ARG A 264 26.49 -16.92 -23.36
C ARG A 264 26.28 -16.61 -24.85
N GLY A 265 27.23 -16.96 -25.70
CA GLY A 265 27.15 -16.78 -27.14
C GLY A 265 27.49 -15.37 -27.62
N GLY A 266 28.05 -14.53 -26.74
CA GLY A 266 28.59 -13.23 -27.10
C GLY A 266 30.01 -13.28 -27.64
N ARG A 267 30.61 -12.09 -27.80
CA ARG A 267 32.02 -11.90 -28.19
C ARG A 267 32.76 -11.15 -27.10
N PRO A 268 34.10 -11.34 -26.98
CA PRO A 268 34.89 -10.48 -26.12
C PRO A 268 34.73 -9.02 -26.59
N ALA A 269 34.37 -8.14 -25.68
CA ALA A 269 34.09 -6.74 -26.03
C ALA A 269 34.81 -5.74 -25.11
N LEU A 270 35.55 -6.22 -24.10
CA LEU A 270 36.37 -5.41 -23.21
C LEU A 270 37.83 -5.56 -23.60
N GLY A 271 38.48 -4.43 -23.98
CA GLY A 271 39.90 -4.40 -24.33
C GLY A 271 40.83 -4.06 -23.17
N SER A 272 40.31 -3.63 -22.04
CA SER A 272 41.11 -3.26 -20.86
C SER A 272 40.33 -3.43 -19.56
N ASP A 273 41.06 -3.51 -18.43
CA ASP A 273 40.46 -3.58 -17.09
C ASP A 273 39.90 -2.23 -16.57
N ARG A 274 40.09 -1.16 -17.34
CA ARG A 274 39.54 0.19 -17.06
C ARG A 274 38.82 0.75 -18.28
N PRO A 275 37.70 0.15 -18.70
CA PRO A 275 36.96 0.68 -19.83
C PRO A 275 36.26 2.00 -19.44
N GLY A 276 36.14 2.94 -20.36
CA GLY A 276 35.36 4.15 -20.16
C GLY A 276 33.87 3.88 -20.02
N CYS A 277 33.38 2.83 -20.69
CA CYS A 277 31.99 2.41 -20.69
C CYS A 277 31.89 0.88 -20.85
N ILE A 278 30.90 0.25 -20.25
CA ILE A 278 30.60 -1.17 -20.48
C ILE A 278 29.81 -1.31 -21.78
N PRO A 279 30.34 -1.98 -22.81
CA PRO A 279 29.70 -2.08 -24.11
C PRO A 279 28.46 -2.97 -24.09
N CYS A 280 27.51 -2.75 -25.02
CA CYS A 280 26.27 -3.53 -25.14
C CYS A 280 26.55 -5.03 -25.35
N GLY A 281 27.68 -5.42 -25.96
CA GLY A 281 28.06 -6.83 -26.11
C GLY A 281 28.29 -7.56 -24.78
N ILE A 282 28.64 -6.84 -23.70
CA ILE A 282 28.69 -7.38 -22.32
C ILE A 282 27.34 -7.23 -21.64
N MET A 283 26.59 -6.15 -21.92
CA MET A 283 25.27 -5.95 -21.30
C MET A 283 24.26 -7.04 -21.69
N HIS A 284 24.27 -7.45 -22.96
CA HIS A 284 23.37 -8.46 -23.51
C HIS A 284 24.07 -9.36 -24.54
N PRO A 285 24.97 -10.24 -24.11
CA PRO A 285 25.83 -11.04 -24.96
C PRO A 285 25.06 -11.96 -25.94
N GLN A 286 23.87 -12.38 -25.60
CA GLN A 286 23.03 -13.30 -26.39
C GLN A 286 22.46 -12.65 -27.65
N GLU A 287 22.38 -11.31 -27.72
CA GLU A 287 21.72 -10.60 -28.81
C GLU A 287 22.60 -9.44 -29.31
N ARG A 288 22.91 -9.45 -30.61
CA ARG A 288 23.70 -8.38 -31.24
C ARG A 288 22.92 -7.08 -31.40
N SER A 289 21.60 -7.17 -31.62
CA SER A 289 20.72 -6.02 -31.81
C SER A 289 20.11 -5.58 -30.50
N CYS A 290 20.37 -4.33 -30.09
CA CYS A 290 19.74 -3.75 -28.90
C CYS A 290 18.19 -3.68 -29.00
N VAL A 291 17.65 -3.46 -30.20
CA VAL A 291 16.20 -3.45 -30.44
C VAL A 291 15.60 -4.84 -30.18
N ARG A 292 16.24 -5.88 -30.73
CA ARG A 292 15.79 -7.27 -30.51
C ARG A 292 15.92 -7.66 -29.06
N HIS A 293 17.00 -7.27 -28.38
CA HIS A 293 17.18 -7.46 -26.95
C HIS A 293 16.08 -6.79 -26.13
N ASN A 294 15.72 -5.53 -26.46
CA ASN A 294 14.66 -4.81 -25.76
C ASN A 294 13.28 -5.47 -25.93
N PHE A 295 12.99 -5.96 -27.14
CA PHE A 295 11.75 -6.72 -27.39
C PHE A 295 11.71 -8.04 -26.61
N GLN A 296 12.82 -8.76 -26.57
CA GLN A 296 12.92 -9.99 -25.76
C GLN A 296 12.79 -9.70 -24.26
N SER A 297 13.37 -8.59 -23.80
CA SER A 297 13.26 -8.11 -22.41
C SER A 297 11.82 -7.79 -22.06
N PHE A 298 11.09 -7.10 -22.95
CA PHE A 298 9.66 -6.86 -22.81
C PHE A 298 8.89 -8.17 -22.67
N ARG A 299 9.07 -9.10 -23.62
CA ARG A 299 8.37 -10.40 -23.62
C ARG A 299 8.68 -11.22 -22.37
N SER A 300 9.95 -11.26 -21.96
CA SER A 300 10.39 -11.99 -20.77
C SER A 300 9.79 -11.40 -19.49
N THR A 301 9.86 -10.08 -19.33
CA THR A 301 9.32 -9.36 -18.18
C THR A 301 7.79 -9.53 -18.11
N PHE A 302 7.09 -9.42 -19.24
CA PHE A 302 5.66 -9.66 -19.32
C PHE A 302 5.30 -11.06 -18.81
N LYS A 303 5.96 -12.10 -19.34
CA LYS A 303 5.73 -13.50 -18.93
C LYS A 303 6.01 -13.73 -17.44
N LYS A 304 7.06 -13.12 -16.89
CA LYS A 304 7.43 -13.24 -15.47
C LYS A 304 6.46 -12.52 -14.55
N SER A 305 5.97 -11.35 -14.96
CA SER A 305 5.10 -10.49 -14.13
C SER A 305 3.62 -10.86 -14.20
N PHE A 306 3.18 -11.44 -15.33
CA PHE A 306 1.77 -11.75 -15.57
C PHE A 306 1.12 -12.62 -14.47
N PRO A 307 1.71 -13.75 -14.01
CA PRO A 307 1.11 -14.54 -12.95
C PRO A 307 0.97 -13.78 -11.63
N LEU A 308 1.94 -12.92 -11.31
CA LEU A 308 1.90 -12.07 -10.13
C LEU A 308 0.75 -11.07 -10.21
N TYR A 309 0.64 -10.35 -11.32
CA TYR A 309 -0.44 -9.37 -11.51
C TYR A 309 -1.82 -10.03 -11.63
N LEU A 310 -1.90 -11.24 -12.21
CA LEU A 310 -3.14 -11.99 -12.22
C LEU A 310 -3.60 -12.31 -10.79
N ALA A 311 -2.69 -12.80 -9.95
CA ALA A 311 -2.99 -13.05 -8.54
C ALA A 311 -3.40 -11.77 -7.79
N LEU A 312 -2.67 -10.66 -8.01
CA LEU A 312 -2.96 -9.37 -7.37
C LEU A 312 -4.30 -8.74 -7.80
N ASN A 313 -4.79 -9.04 -9.00
CA ASN A 313 -6.08 -8.54 -9.46
C ASN A 313 -7.24 -9.47 -9.08
N VAL A 314 -7.04 -10.79 -9.16
CA VAL A 314 -8.11 -11.78 -8.92
C VAL A 314 -8.33 -12.04 -7.42
N VAL A 315 -7.24 -12.28 -6.67
CA VAL A 315 -7.36 -12.72 -5.26
C VAL A 315 -8.11 -11.70 -4.39
N PRO A 316 -7.76 -10.40 -4.38
CA PRO A 316 -8.51 -9.43 -3.58
C PRO A 316 -9.97 -9.33 -4.02
N TYR A 317 -10.23 -9.34 -5.33
CA TYR A 317 -11.60 -9.27 -5.84
C TYR A 317 -12.45 -10.46 -5.33
N VAL A 318 -11.93 -11.68 -5.41
CA VAL A 318 -12.61 -12.88 -4.92
C VAL A 318 -12.82 -12.80 -3.40
N VAL A 319 -11.78 -12.46 -2.64
CA VAL A 319 -11.84 -12.40 -1.17
C VAL A 319 -12.86 -11.38 -0.67
N PHE A 320 -12.94 -10.22 -1.31
CA PHE A 320 -13.87 -9.17 -0.88
C PHE A 320 -15.29 -9.32 -1.44
N ASN A 321 -15.48 -10.12 -2.50
CA ASN A 321 -16.76 -10.27 -3.20
C ASN A 321 -17.12 -11.75 -3.45
N LEU A 322 -16.95 -12.63 -2.47
CA LEU A 322 -17.18 -14.08 -2.59
C LEU A 322 -18.54 -14.42 -3.22
N LYS A 323 -19.63 -13.78 -2.77
CA LYS A 323 -20.97 -13.99 -3.30
C LYS A 323 -21.07 -13.62 -4.80
N LYS A 324 -20.50 -12.47 -5.21
CA LYS A 324 -20.48 -12.04 -6.61
C LYS A 324 -19.54 -12.90 -7.46
N ALA A 325 -18.43 -13.35 -6.88
CA ALA A 325 -17.48 -14.24 -7.55
C ALA A 325 -18.10 -15.62 -7.85
N ALA A 326 -18.90 -16.15 -6.92
CA ALA A 326 -19.62 -17.41 -7.11
C ALA A 326 -20.74 -17.30 -8.15
N LEU A 327 -21.50 -16.18 -8.14
CA LEU A 327 -22.65 -15.98 -9.04
C LEU A 327 -22.23 -15.62 -10.48
N ARG A 328 -21.12 -14.90 -10.66
CA ARG A 328 -20.65 -14.39 -11.97
C ARG A 328 -19.14 -14.55 -12.13
N PRO A 329 -18.61 -15.80 -12.18
CA PRO A 329 -17.16 -16.06 -12.23
C PRO A 329 -16.49 -15.51 -13.50
N HIS A 330 -17.21 -15.44 -14.63
CA HIS A 330 -16.70 -14.89 -15.89
C HIS A 330 -16.35 -13.40 -15.79
N LEU A 331 -17.13 -12.60 -15.05
CA LEU A 331 -16.82 -11.18 -14.84
C LEU A 331 -15.57 -10.97 -13.98
N VAL A 332 -15.32 -11.87 -13.02
CA VAL A 332 -14.10 -11.85 -12.21
C VAL A 332 -12.89 -12.19 -13.08
N ALA A 333 -13.05 -13.24 -13.90
CA ALA A 333 -11.98 -13.70 -14.79
C ALA A 333 -11.61 -12.64 -15.83
N THR A 334 -12.59 -12.05 -16.52
CA THR A 334 -12.34 -11.04 -17.56
C THR A 334 -11.73 -9.75 -16.99
N LYS A 335 -12.28 -9.19 -15.91
CA LYS A 335 -11.73 -8.00 -15.26
C LYS A 335 -10.34 -8.26 -14.67
N GLY A 336 -10.15 -9.41 -14.02
CA GLY A 336 -8.86 -9.83 -13.48
C GLY A 336 -7.79 -10.01 -14.57
N LEU A 337 -8.16 -10.64 -15.68
CA LEU A 337 -7.29 -10.87 -16.83
C LEU A 337 -6.88 -9.54 -17.49
N PHE A 338 -7.85 -8.67 -17.79
CA PHE A 338 -7.58 -7.35 -18.37
C PHE A 338 -6.67 -6.49 -17.49
N GLY A 339 -6.95 -6.46 -16.18
CA GLY A 339 -6.09 -5.77 -15.22
C GLY A 339 -4.66 -6.35 -15.17
N ALA A 340 -4.53 -7.68 -15.22
CA ALA A 340 -3.24 -8.36 -15.23
C ALA A 340 -2.45 -8.07 -16.50
N VAL A 341 -3.09 -8.13 -17.68
CA VAL A 341 -2.46 -7.78 -18.97
C VAL A 341 -1.97 -6.35 -18.93
N ARG A 342 -2.81 -5.40 -18.54
CA ARG A 342 -2.48 -3.98 -18.48
C ARG A 342 -1.28 -3.70 -17.57
N SER A 343 -1.30 -4.21 -16.34
CA SER A 343 -0.20 -4.00 -15.38
C SER A 343 1.08 -4.71 -15.80
N SER A 344 0.99 -5.88 -16.44
CA SER A 344 2.16 -6.59 -16.97
C SER A 344 2.76 -5.87 -18.17
N THR A 345 1.92 -5.29 -19.05
CA THR A 345 2.36 -4.44 -20.16
C THR A 345 3.08 -3.19 -19.64
N PHE A 346 2.52 -2.53 -18.63
CA PHE A 346 3.15 -1.39 -17.98
C PHE A 346 4.56 -1.74 -17.49
N LEU A 347 4.72 -2.80 -16.68
CA LEU A 347 6.03 -3.17 -16.13
C LEU A 347 7.01 -3.63 -17.21
N ALA A 348 6.53 -4.37 -18.20
CA ALA A 348 7.36 -4.82 -19.33
C ALA A 348 7.84 -3.64 -20.19
N SER A 349 6.96 -2.67 -20.46
CA SER A 349 7.31 -1.42 -21.16
C SER A 349 8.30 -0.58 -20.36
N PHE A 350 8.13 -0.50 -19.03
CA PHE A 350 9.06 0.20 -18.15
C PHE A 350 10.48 -0.35 -18.29
N VAL A 351 10.62 -1.68 -18.22
CA VAL A 351 11.93 -2.34 -18.37
C VAL A 351 12.51 -2.13 -19.76
N ALA A 352 11.70 -2.27 -20.82
CA ALA A 352 12.15 -2.10 -22.18
C ALA A 352 12.60 -0.66 -22.48
N VAL A 353 11.82 0.34 -22.05
CA VAL A 353 12.19 1.77 -22.22
C VAL A 353 13.46 2.09 -21.44
N TYR A 354 13.56 1.64 -20.17
CA TYR A 354 14.76 1.83 -19.38
C TYR A 354 16.01 1.29 -20.07
N GLN A 355 15.97 0.05 -20.53
CA GLN A 355 17.07 -0.59 -21.26
C GLN A 355 17.34 0.10 -22.61
N GLY A 356 16.27 0.50 -23.32
CA GLY A 356 16.37 1.23 -24.58
C GLY A 356 17.17 2.52 -24.42
N VAL A 357 16.85 3.33 -23.41
CA VAL A 357 17.58 4.58 -23.12
C VAL A 357 19.04 4.30 -22.76
N VAL A 358 19.32 3.31 -21.92
CA VAL A 358 20.69 2.93 -21.57
C VAL A 358 21.47 2.47 -22.80
N CYS A 359 20.88 1.60 -23.63
CA CYS A 359 21.53 1.12 -24.86
C CYS A 359 21.78 2.26 -25.86
N THR A 360 20.79 3.14 -26.08
CA THR A 360 20.93 4.28 -27.01
C THR A 360 22.04 5.21 -26.57
N PHE A 361 22.09 5.54 -25.28
CA PHE A 361 23.15 6.39 -24.74
C PHE A 361 24.55 5.76 -24.95
N LYS A 362 24.70 4.46 -24.71
CA LYS A 362 25.95 3.74 -24.89
C LYS A 362 26.38 3.67 -26.39
N GLN A 363 25.41 3.56 -27.30
CA GLN A 363 25.70 3.57 -28.74
C GLN A 363 26.11 4.96 -29.24
N LEU A 364 25.45 6.03 -28.77
CA LEU A 364 25.73 7.39 -29.17
C LEU A 364 27.02 7.94 -28.54
N GLY A 365 27.30 7.57 -27.29
CA GLY A 365 28.46 8.05 -26.53
C GLY A 365 29.77 7.38 -26.94
N GLY A 366 29.71 6.15 -27.49
CA GLY A 366 30.87 5.33 -27.79
C GLY A 366 31.90 5.26 -26.66
N ASP A 367 33.15 4.94 -26.96
CA ASP A 367 34.23 4.89 -25.96
C ASP A 367 34.64 6.27 -25.39
N ARG A 368 34.20 7.36 -26.03
CA ARG A 368 34.52 8.75 -25.67
C ARG A 368 33.63 9.33 -24.58
N GLY A 369 32.42 8.80 -24.40
CA GLY A 369 31.49 9.22 -23.36
C GLY A 369 31.54 8.27 -22.16
N GLY A 370 32.32 8.59 -21.14
CA GLY A 370 32.42 7.74 -19.93
C GLY A 370 31.06 7.36 -19.32
N GLU A 371 31.02 6.25 -18.58
CA GLU A 371 29.83 5.78 -17.89
C GLU A 371 29.33 6.85 -16.90
N SER A 372 28.17 7.44 -17.15
CA SER A 372 27.62 8.52 -16.31
C SER A 372 26.66 7.99 -15.24
N LYS A 373 26.84 8.46 -14.00
CA LYS A 373 25.89 8.17 -12.91
C LYS A 373 24.48 8.67 -13.22
N LEU A 374 24.38 9.83 -13.89
CA LEU A 374 23.10 10.47 -14.21
C LEU A 374 22.32 9.72 -15.28
N LEU A 375 22.99 8.94 -16.14
CA LEU A 375 22.32 8.12 -17.15
C LEU A 375 21.22 7.25 -16.53
N TYR A 376 21.51 6.57 -15.44
CA TYR A 376 20.60 5.63 -14.80
C TYR A 376 19.43 6.35 -14.11
N TRP A 377 19.64 7.58 -13.69
CA TRP A 377 18.58 8.43 -13.17
C TRP A 377 17.65 8.91 -14.30
N PHE A 378 18.21 9.45 -15.37
CA PHE A 378 17.44 9.91 -16.54
C PHE A 378 16.71 8.76 -17.25
N ALA A 379 17.34 7.60 -17.37
CA ALA A 379 16.67 6.41 -17.90
C ALA A 379 15.43 6.03 -17.03
N GLY A 380 15.52 6.20 -15.72
CA GLY A 380 14.39 6.03 -14.80
C GLY A 380 13.27 7.04 -15.04
N VAL A 381 13.60 8.32 -15.29
CA VAL A 381 12.62 9.36 -15.68
C VAL A 381 11.92 8.98 -16.98
N ALA A 382 12.68 8.62 -18.01
CA ALA A 382 12.12 8.26 -19.32
C ALA A 382 11.19 7.03 -19.20
N ALA A 383 11.63 5.99 -18.47
CA ALA A 383 10.84 4.79 -18.27
C ALA A 383 9.56 5.06 -17.47
N SER A 384 9.55 6.06 -16.58
CA SER A 384 8.41 6.41 -15.73
C SER A 384 7.15 6.80 -16.52
N VAL A 385 7.32 7.32 -17.76
CA VAL A 385 6.20 7.71 -18.63
C VAL A 385 5.29 6.51 -18.94
N THR A 386 5.83 5.29 -18.92
CA THR A 386 5.03 4.07 -19.12
C THR A 386 3.93 3.87 -18.09
N VAL A 387 3.92 4.59 -16.96
CA VAL A 387 2.83 4.59 -15.97
C VAL A 387 1.50 5.05 -16.59
N LEU A 388 1.54 5.77 -17.71
CA LEU A 388 0.34 6.16 -18.47
C LEU A 388 -0.42 4.96 -19.02
N LEU A 389 0.26 3.82 -19.21
CA LEU A 389 -0.38 2.55 -19.59
C LEU A 389 -1.21 1.96 -18.44
N GLU A 390 -0.91 2.31 -17.19
CA GLU A 390 -1.63 1.80 -16.02
C GLU A 390 -2.92 2.59 -15.77
N ASN A 391 -3.87 1.95 -15.09
CA ASN A 391 -5.14 2.58 -14.74
C ASN A 391 -4.91 3.86 -13.91
N PRO A 392 -5.55 5.00 -14.23
CA PRO A 392 -5.41 6.24 -13.49
C PRO A 392 -5.61 6.09 -11.97
N ALA A 393 -6.61 5.31 -11.55
CA ALA A 393 -6.86 5.04 -10.13
C ALA A 393 -5.70 4.31 -9.42
N ARG A 394 -4.90 3.51 -10.15
CA ARG A 394 -3.75 2.76 -9.58
C ARG A 394 -2.45 3.55 -9.61
N ARG A 395 -2.33 4.60 -10.43
CA ARG A 395 -1.10 5.40 -10.53
C ARG A 395 -0.72 6.02 -9.20
N GLY A 396 -1.71 6.55 -8.47
CA GLY A 396 -1.51 7.09 -7.12
C GLY A 396 -1.01 6.03 -6.12
N GLU A 397 -1.57 4.83 -6.16
CA GLU A 397 -1.13 3.72 -5.30
C GLU A 397 0.31 3.26 -5.63
N LEU A 398 0.68 3.24 -6.91
CA LEU A 398 2.06 2.95 -7.32
C LEU A 398 3.04 4.02 -6.81
N THR A 399 2.65 5.30 -6.89
CA THR A 399 3.45 6.41 -6.35
C THR A 399 3.62 6.29 -4.84
N LEU A 400 2.54 6.01 -4.11
CA LEU A 400 2.58 5.78 -2.65
C LEU A 400 3.40 4.55 -2.25
N TYR A 401 3.52 3.58 -3.14
CA TYR A 401 4.40 2.42 -2.93
C TYR A 401 5.88 2.74 -3.22
N ALA A 402 6.16 3.51 -4.26
CA ALA A 402 7.51 3.82 -4.71
C ALA A 402 8.16 4.97 -3.94
N ALA A 403 7.42 6.06 -3.67
CA ALA A 403 7.97 7.27 -3.07
C ALA A 403 8.64 7.05 -1.70
N PRO A 404 8.07 6.30 -0.73
CA PRO A 404 8.75 6.05 0.54
C PRO A 404 10.07 5.28 0.36
N ARG A 405 10.14 4.38 -0.61
CA ARG A 405 11.38 3.62 -0.91
C ARG A 405 12.45 4.48 -1.55
N ALA A 406 12.02 5.39 -2.43
CA ALA A 406 12.92 6.37 -3.03
C ALA A 406 13.49 7.32 -1.98
N LEU A 407 12.65 7.82 -1.07
CA LEU A 407 13.05 8.67 0.05
C LEU A 407 13.97 7.93 1.02
N ASP A 408 13.67 6.68 1.36
CA ASP A 408 14.52 5.83 2.19
C ASP A 408 15.91 5.63 1.57
N ALA A 409 15.96 5.33 0.26
CA ALA A 409 17.21 5.17 -0.45
C ALA A 409 17.99 6.50 -0.52
N ALA A 410 17.32 7.62 -0.78
CA ALA A 410 17.93 8.94 -0.77
C ALA A 410 18.50 9.30 0.61
N GLN A 411 17.71 9.09 1.68
CA GLN A 411 18.14 9.35 3.05
C GLN A 411 19.41 8.53 3.41
N ARG A 412 19.43 7.22 3.09
CA ARG A 412 20.62 6.39 3.34
C ARG A 412 21.85 6.92 2.61
N MET A 413 21.69 7.36 1.36
CA MET A 413 22.82 7.95 0.61
C MET A 413 23.30 9.26 1.22
N LEU A 414 22.40 10.07 1.78
CA LEU A 414 22.77 11.32 2.47
C LEU A 414 23.47 11.05 3.82
N VAL A 415 23.02 10.03 4.56
CA VAL A 415 23.67 9.58 5.78
C VAL A 415 25.06 9.02 5.48
N ASP A 416 25.21 8.15 4.45
CA ASP A 416 26.50 7.61 4.03
C ASP A 416 27.51 8.71 3.63
N ARG A 417 27.00 9.83 3.09
CA ARG A 417 27.81 11.03 2.76
C ARG A 417 28.02 11.97 3.93
N ARG A 418 27.56 11.61 5.14
CA ARG A 418 27.60 12.45 6.35
C ARG A 418 26.89 13.80 6.22
N LEU A 419 25.96 13.92 5.28
CA LEU A 419 25.12 15.12 5.10
C LEU A 419 23.92 15.13 6.04
N LEU A 420 23.48 13.95 6.50
CA LEU A 420 22.43 13.79 7.52
C LEU A 420 22.95 12.92 8.66
N PRO A 421 22.57 13.22 9.92
CA PRO A 421 22.90 12.36 11.06
C PRO A 421 22.06 11.07 11.00
N GLU A 422 22.64 9.97 11.47
CA GLU A 422 21.89 8.74 11.70
C GLU A 422 21.09 8.88 13.00
N VAL A 423 19.75 8.84 12.89
CA VAL A 423 18.87 8.93 14.06
C VAL A 423 18.59 7.54 14.58
N ARG A 424 19.14 7.23 15.77
CA ARG A 424 18.87 5.98 16.48
C ARG A 424 17.37 5.86 16.74
N HIS A 425 16.76 4.70 16.38
CA HIS A 425 15.30 4.48 16.46
C HIS A 425 14.42 5.45 15.66
N GLY A 426 14.97 6.11 14.63
CA GLY A 426 14.20 7.00 13.76
C GLY A 426 13.03 6.29 13.07
N ASP A 427 13.16 4.99 12.77
CA ASP A 427 12.09 4.13 12.26
C ASP A 427 10.90 4.02 13.24
N THR A 428 11.17 3.89 14.55
CA THR A 428 10.14 3.83 15.59
C THR A 428 9.41 5.17 15.71
N VAL A 429 10.16 6.27 15.75
CA VAL A 429 9.57 7.62 15.81
C VAL A 429 8.69 7.89 14.60
N LEU A 430 9.16 7.58 13.39
CA LEU A 430 8.38 7.74 12.15
C LEU A 430 7.11 6.88 12.17
N PHE A 431 7.20 5.65 12.69
CA PHE A 431 6.03 4.80 12.84
C PHE A 431 5.00 5.39 13.81
N CYS A 432 5.45 5.84 14.98
CA CYS A 432 4.57 6.45 15.98
C CYS A 432 3.89 7.71 15.44
N LEU A 433 4.62 8.59 14.77
CA LEU A 433 4.05 9.79 14.14
C LEU A 433 3.04 9.44 13.04
N GLY A 434 3.37 8.48 12.18
CA GLY A 434 2.47 8.01 11.15
C GLY A 434 1.22 7.35 11.73
N ALA A 435 1.35 6.51 12.76
CA ALA A 435 0.23 5.88 13.46
C ALA A 435 -0.65 6.93 14.16
N ALA A 436 -0.05 7.93 14.79
CA ALA A 436 -0.78 9.05 15.38
C ALA A 436 -1.65 9.77 14.35
N ALA A 437 -1.10 10.12 13.20
CA ALA A 437 -1.84 10.78 12.13
C ALA A 437 -2.95 9.88 11.56
N VAL A 438 -2.65 8.62 11.25
CA VAL A 438 -3.66 7.68 10.71
C VAL A 438 -4.82 7.50 11.69
N MET A 439 -4.57 7.30 12.99
CA MET A 439 -5.62 7.11 13.98
C MET A 439 -6.41 8.40 14.24
N HIS A 440 -5.75 9.56 14.18
CA HIS A 440 -6.44 10.85 14.25
C HIS A 440 -7.44 11.00 13.10
N TYR A 441 -7.01 10.85 11.84
CA TYR A 441 -7.89 10.94 10.68
C TYR A 441 -8.96 9.84 10.67
N PHE A 442 -8.63 8.64 11.17
CA PHE A 442 -9.61 7.55 11.24
C PHE A 442 -10.82 7.89 12.12
N GLU A 443 -10.62 8.55 13.26
CA GLU A 443 -11.72 8.92 14.15
C GLU A 443 -12.39 10.25 13.77
N LYS A 444 -11.61 11.24 13.34
CA LYS A 444 -12.11 12.60 13.07
C LYS A 444 -12.66 12.77 11.66
N ASP A 445 -11.96 12.22 10.67
CA ASP A 445 -12.27 12.43 9.25
C ASP A 445 -11.99 11.16 8.43
N PRO A 446 -12.83 10.13 8.63
CA PRO A 446 -12.64 8.84 7.97
C PRO A 446 -12.83 8.87 6.45
N ALA A 447 -13.40 9.97 5.90
CA ALA A 447 -13.57 10.13 4.46
C ALA A 447 -12.23 10.33 3.72
N ASN A 448 -11.25 10.94 4.39
CA ASN A 448 -9.91 11.18 3.85
C ASN A 448 -8.97 9.96 3.96
N LEU A 449 -9.42 8.83 4.53
CA LEU A 449 -8.66 7.59 4.50
C LEU A 449 -8.94 6.79 3.23
N ALA A 450 -7.87 6.22 2.67
CA ALA A 450 -8.01 5.23 1.60
C ALA A 450 -8.90 4.07 2.06
N PRO A 451 -9.86 3.61 1.22
CA PRO A 451 -10.85 2.58 1.60
C PRO A 451 -10.22 1.29 2.15
N LEU A 452 -9.10 0.87 1.55
CA LEU A 452 -8.35 -0.31 2.01
C LEU A 452 -7.80 -0.11 3.43
N LEU A 453 -7.13 1.04 3.69
CA LEU A 453 -6.57 1.35 5.01
C LEU A 453 -7.67 1.41 6.07
N ARG A 454 -8.78 2.07 5.75
CA ARG A 454 -9.95 2.14 6.62
C ARG A 454 -10.47 0.75 6.97
N THR A 455 -10.64 -0.13 5.98
CA THR A 455 -11.09 -1.51 6.20
C THR A 455 -10.10 -2.30 7.07
N VAL A 456 -8.79 -2.12 6.85
CA VAL A 456 -7.74 -2.77 7.65
C VAL A 456 -7.80 -2.31 9.10
N VAL A 457 -7.87 -0.99 9.36
CA VAL A 457 -7.98 -0.44 10.72
C VAL A 457 -9.29 -0.88 11.38
N GLU A 458 -10.43 -0.81 10.69
CA GLU A 458 -11.72 -1.27 11.20
C GLU A 458 -11.68 -2.75 11.62
N ARG A 459 -11.09 -3.62 10.81
CA ARG A 459 -11.05 -5.05 11.10
C ARG A 459 -10.01 -5.42 12.15
N LEU A 460 -8.81 -4.88 12.08
CA LEU A 460 -7.70 -5.26 12.95
C LEU A 460 -7.78 -4.58 14.32
N VAL A 461 -8.15 -3.30 14.35
CA VAL A 461 -8.22 -2.53 15.61
C VAL A 461 -9.61 -2.62 16.24
N PHE A 462 -10.67 -2.27 15.51
CA PHE A 462 -12.04 -2.15 16.07
C PHE A 462 -12.91 -3.41 15.92
N GLY A 463 -12.68 -4.28 14.92
CA GLY A 463 -13.35 -5.56 14.65
C GLY A 463 -14.81 -5.48 14.25
N SER A 464 -15.50 -6.63 14.40
CA SER A 464 -16.86 -6.85 13.91
C SER A 464 -17.92 -5.94 14.52
N ALA A 465 -17.76 -5.48 15.77
CA ALA A 465 -18.76 -4.66 16.46
C ALA A 465 -19.03 -3.33 15.74
N ARG A 466 -17.99 -2.62 15.30
CA ARG A 466 -18.17 -1.39 14.49
C ARG A 466 -18.70 -1.68 13.07
N LEU A 467 -18.30 -2.81 12.49
CA LEU A 467 -18.84 -3.24 11.20
C LEU A 467 -20.33 -3.60 11.32
N GLN A 468 -20.74 -4.27 12.38
CA GLN A 468 -22.13 -4.59 12.67
C GLN A 468 -22.95 -3.33 12.97
N ALA A 469 -22.44 -2.41 13.79
CA ALA A 469 -23.08 -1.13 14.05
C ALA A 469 -23.28 -0.30 12.77
N ARG A 470 -22.28 -0.30 11.86
CA ARG A 470 -22.42 0.33 10.54
C ARG A 470 -23.40 -0.39 9.64
N ALA A 471 -23.40 -1.72 9.63
CA ALA A 471 -24.37 -2.51 8.87
C ALA A 471 -25.79 -2.25 9.39
N ALA A 472 -25.98 -2.18 10.70
CA ALA A 472 -27.24 -1.84 11.34
C ALA A 472 -27.67 -0.39 11.04
N ALA A 473 -26.75 0.57 11.08
CA ALA A 473 -27.02 1.96 10.70
C ALA A 473 -27.40 2.12 9.22
N LYS A 474 -26.80 1.28 8.35
CA LYS A 474 -27.13 1.23 6.92
C LYS A 474 -28.42 0.48 6.61
N ALA A 475 -28.84 -0.43 7.50
CA ALA A 475 -30.09 -1.20 7.39
C ALA A 475 -31.29 -0.42 7.95
N ARG A 476 -31.11 0.67 8.71
CA ARG A 476 -32.18 1.59 9.06
C ARG A 476 -32.69 2.26 7.79
N PRO A 477 -34.01 2.26 7.52
CA PRO A 477 -34.56 2.94 6.35
C PRO A 477 -34.17 4.42 6.43
N PRO A 478 -33.79 5.04 5.30
CA PRO A 478 -33.32 6.42 5.31
C PRO A 478 -34.49 7.35 5.62
N GLY A 479 -34.48 7.94 6.80
CA GLY A 479 -35.04 9.25 6.96
C GLY A 479 -34.22 10.16 6.03
N ARG A 480 -34.80 10.54 4.92
CA ARG A 480 -34.31 11.43 3.86
C ARG A 480 -32.96 12.14 4.16
N ALA A 481 -31.87 11.50 3.81
CA ALA A 481 -30.60 12.13 3.46
C ALA A 481 -29.90 11.16 2.50
N SER A 482 -29.95 11.46 1.22
CA SER A 482 -29.29 10.74 0.15
C SER A 482 -27.78 10.77 0.37
N LEU A 483 -27.18 9.63 0.73
CA LEU A 483 -25.76 9.38 0.61
C LEU A 483 -25.58 8.53 -0.64
N ASP A 484 -25.35 9.21 -1.76
CA ASP A 484 -24.94 8.60 -3.02
C ASP A 484 -23.63 7.82 -2.81
N PHE A 485 -23.75 6.51 -2.87
CA PHE A 485 -22.64 5.59 -2.91
C PHE A 485 -22.09 5.60 -4.33
N ARG A 486 -21.02 6.36 -4.58
CA ARG A 486 -20.36 6.38 -5.90
C ARG A 486 -19.56 5.09 -6.11
N PRO A 487 -19.71 4.42 -7.26
CA PRO A 487 -18.93 3.23 -7.62
C PRO A 487 -17.41 3.48 -7.74
N SER A 488 -16.98 4.74 -7.68
CA SER A 488 -15.57 5.17 -7.72
C SER A 488 -14.74 4.80 -6.49
N ASP A 489 -15.35 4.27 -5.42
CA ASP A 489 -14.67 3.95 -4.16
C ASP A 489 -13.86 2.64 -4.18
N PHE A 490 -13.85 1.93 -5.31
CA PHE A 490 -13.04 0.72 -5.49
C PHE A 490 -11.95 0.94 -6.53
N PRO A 491 -10.67 0.81 -6.19
CA PRO A 491 -9.60 0.89 -7.17
C PRO A 491 -9.75 -0.26 -8.18
N GLY A 492 -10.13 0.08 -9.41
CA GLY A 492 -10.23 -0.87 -10.52
C GLY A 492 -11.60 -1.05 -11.18
N VAL A 493 -12.61 -0.26 -10.80
CA VAL A 493 -13.92 -0.30 -11.48
C VAL A 493 -14.18 1.07 -12.12
N ASP A 494 -13.93 1.18 -13.41
CA ASP A 494 -14.44 2.28 -14.22
C ASP A 494 -15.97 2.17 -14.30
N SER A 495 -16.65 3.11 -13.64
CA SER A 495 -18.11 3.15 -13.60
C SER A 495 -18.75 3.58 -14.92
N GLN A 496 -18.00 4.19 -15.83
CA GLN A 496 -18.52 4.60 -17.14
C GLN A 496 -18.47 3.47 -18.17
N GLY A 497 -17.39 2.71 -18.25
CA GLY A 497 -17.31 1.58 -19.19
C GLY A 497 -18.21 0.39 -18.85
N ALA A 498 -18.66 0.28 -17.57
CA ALA A 498 -19.59 -0.78 -17.17
C ALA A 498 -21.05 -0.43 -17.43
N LEU A 499 -21.39 0.85 -17.52
CA LEU A 499 -22.75 1.31 -17.85
C LEU A 499 -23.01 1.33 -19.37
N GLU A 500 -22.01 1.66 -20.19
CA GLU A 500 -22.12 1.62 -21.65
C GLU A 500 -22.21 0.19 -22.23
N LEU A 501 -21.62 -0.80 -21.55
CA LEU A 501 -21.70 -2.21 -21.94
C LEU A 501 -22.96 -2.93 -21.45
N LEU A 502 -23.74 -2.31 -20.57
CA LEU A 502 -24.97 -2.88 -19.99
C LEU A 502 -26.26 -2.12 -20.41
N ALA A 503 -26.14 -1.01 -21.12
CA ALA A 503 -27.28 -0.35 -21.71
C ALA A 503 -27.82 -1.24 -22.84
N PRO A 504 -29.12 -1.60 -22.85
CA PRO A 504 -29.72 -2.23 -24.01
C PRO A 504 -29.57 -1.26 -25.19
N PRO A 505 -29.37 -1.77 -26.43
CA PRO A 505 -29.27 -0.92 -27.61
C PRO A 505 -30.51 -0.03 -27.69
N ALA A 506 -30.29 1.26 -27.91
CA ALA A 506 -31.38 2.22 -28.05
C ALA A 506 -32.38 1.73 -29.11
N PRO A 507 -33.69 1.78 -28.84
CA PRO A 507 -34.67 1.40 -29.82
C PRO A 507 -34.52 2.29 -31.08
N PRO A 508 -34.69 1.76 -32.27
CA PRO A 508 -34.56 2.53 -33.50
C PRO A 508 -35.56 3.72 -33.48
N PRO A 509 -35.16 4.88 -34.04
CA PRO A 509 -36.03 6.05 -34.08
C PRO A 509 -37.36 5.71 -34.73
N ARG A 510 -38.47 6.12 -34.10
CA ARG A 510 -39.82 5.95 -34.69
C ARG A 510 -39.89 6.69 -36.02
N PRO A 511 -40.51 6.10 -37.03
CA PRO A 511 -40.78 6.79 -38.28
C PRO A 511 -41.64 8.04 -38.00
N PRO A 512 -41.45 9.13 -38.75
CA PRO A 512 -42.23 10.35 -38.56
C PRO A 512 -43.70 10.09 -38.80
N ASP A 513 -44.54 10.68 -37.95
CA ASP A 513 -45.98 10.57 -37.94
C ASP A 513 -46.51 11.22 -39.25
N PRO A 514 -47.33 10.51 -40.09
CA PRO A 514 -47.78 11.05 -41.35
C PRO A 514 -48.83 12.18 -41.27
N SER A 515 -49.13 12.66 -40.05
CA SER A 515 -50.14 13.71 -39.83
C SER A 515 -49.59 15.14 -39.70
N THR A 516 -48.30 15.38 -39.93
CA THR A 516 -47.69 16.71 -39.89
C THR A 516 -46.96 17.06 -41.17
N THR A 517 -47.73 17.25 -42.23
CA THR A 517 -47.33 18.07 -43.40
C THR A 517 -48.42 19.11 -43.62
N PRO A 518 -48.05 20.42 -43.81
CA PRO A 518 -48.98 21.49 -44.03
C PRO A 518 -49.67 21.44 -45.36
#